data_e1cbd4646cfe69bc475286a128632d8e
#
_entry.id   e1cbd4646cfe69bc475286a128632d8e
#
_cell.length_a   1.000
_cell.length_b   1.000
_cell.length_c   1.000
_cell.angle_alpha   90.00
_cell.angle_beta   90.00
_cell.angle_gamma   90.00
#
_symmetry.space_group_name_H-M   'P 1'
#
loop_
_entity.id
_entity.type
_entity.pdbx_description
1 polymer ?
#
loop_
_entity_poly.entity_id
_entity_poly.type
_entity_poly.pdbx_seq_one_letter_code
_entity_poly.pdbx_strand_id
1 'polypeptide(L)'
;MNIHRLDSPTSSPVCYRNLLRTMPMIWLLVFAPSAPASTGPDGGRLDYKVGFLGNPSSATEFEMSVPVPWTRETIGQLKKLGFNTIQLDVAWGTRPEDEPLNIEDVVQLSAEQDQQYPQVVPLRCQPGAEAREKRRAELRHRIALCQEAGLRTLFHFGAPYNAYARYGDGPPNCLMDQKIGRRYELLLEVFAREFPGVDDLLIYTYDQDAWLCSEFGPCPRCLGIPLHERLVPFLDCLAAKWRSLSPKGRVWWEPWELSAGQVLACAERVKPEGFGLAVHCNIAEVMGTLPVDRWLKNTAAIARQRDIPVIVEYWLGGPAEELETFYHLAHPLVTLRGLETIAAVPGVVGIKEYFGLNPTVEDPNLRMTGLFFRNPAISETDVLKALAKPYGKAAGGMIEFWQLTSQGMELFPWETSWFIREVGRSRTDHSLSAAMLRGQQCHTPSWCSTRHAIFMKTDNSQPDPWMLEDVQLRCQLAADRWDAALARGGQLKDSVPAPLAGDFKRNLSDLAGLRRRALAYALHLRETNLATVLRKAAELKLARPQKSVDELLATLKTDLENHQAEMAAALPGENGRRWQDMEQAIALLQQNPDEFLQEFLKEDPNKNSKGIFSVTSC
;
A
#
# COMPACT_ATOMS: atom_id res chain seq x y z
N MET A 1 -2.79 49.05 -29.12
CA MET A 1 -2.38 47.90 -29.94
C MET A 1 -3.54 46.90 -29.93
N ASN A 2 -4.21 46.75 -31.06
CA ASN A 2 -5.48 46.07 -31.22
C ASN A 2 -5.35 44.57 -31.06
N ILE A 3 -6.23 43.94 -30.23
CA ILE A 3 -6.43 42.51 -30.20
C ILE A 3 -7.83 42.23 -30.74
N HIS A 4 -7.87 41.52 -31.86
CA HIS A 4 -9.07 41.08 -32.55
C HIS A 4 -9.91 40.12 -31.69
N ARG A 5 -11.20 40.42 -31.62
CA ARG A 5 -12.24 39.46 -31.19
C ARG A 5 -12.44 38.46 -32.32
N LEU A 6 -12.39 37.19 -31.99
CA LEU A 6 -12.89 36.10 -32.83
C LEU A 6 -14.24 35.65 -32.28
N ASP A 7 -15.24 35.74 -33.13
CA ASP A 7 -16.61 35.28 -32.87
C ASP A 7 -16.68 33.76 -32.82
N SER A 8 -17.40 33.26 -31.84
CA SER A 8 -17.70 31.83 -31.70
C SER A 8 -18.96 31.46 -32.51
N PRO A 9 -18.96 30.33 -33.21
CA PRO A 9 -20.16 29.82 -33.84
C PRO A 9 -21.06 29.08 -32.83
N THR A 10 -22.33 29.43 -32.88
CA THR A 10 -23.44 28.75 -32.21
C THR A 10 -23.60 27.35 -32.74
N SER A 11 -23.48 26.34 -31.88
CA SER A 11 -23.89 24.96 -32.17
C SER A 11 -25.05 24.56 -31.29
N SER A 12 -26.12 24.14 -31.97
CA SER A 12 -27.34 23.61 -31.41
C SER A 12 -27.11 22.30 -30.65
N PRO A 13 -27.92 21.99 -29.62
CA PRO A 13 -27.81 20.72 -28.90
C PRO A 13 -28.39 19.56 -29.71
N VAL A 14 -27.57 18.61 -30.07
CA VAL A 14 -28.02 17.32 -30.63
C VAL A 14 -28.43 16.42 -29.48
N CYS A 15 -29.73 16.12 -29.50
CA CYS A 15 -30.40 15.20 -28.60
C CYS A 15 -29.95 13.75 -28.88
N TYR A 16 -29.10 13.17 -28.04
CA TYR A 16 -28.87 11.72 -28.01
C TYR A 16 -29.77 11.07 -26.96
N ARG A 17 -30.97 10.74 -27.39
CA ARG A 17 -31.83 9.78 -26.66
C ARG A 17 -32.15 8.60 -27.57
N ASN A 18 -31.98 7.41 -27.04
CA ASN A 18 -32.39 6.09 -27.56
C ASN A 18 -31.47 5.44 -28.61
N LEU A 19 -30.48 4.67 -28.09
CA LEU A 19 -29.96 3.48 -28.79
C LEU A 19 -29.15 2.59 -27.81
N LEU A 20 -29.80 2.06 -26.79
CA LEU A 20 -29.26 0.94 -26.02
C LEU A 20 -30.38 -0.04 -25.71
N ARG A 21 -30.86 -0.77 -26.73
CA ARG A 21 -31.52 -2.05 -26.53
C ARG A 21 -31.11 -3.00 -27.66
N THR A 22 -30.61 -4.15 -27.22
CA THR A 22 -30.40 -5.40 -27.99
C THR A 22 -29.18 -5.44 -28.92
N MET A 23 -28.05 -5.93 -28.36
CA MET A 23 -27.23 -6.98 -28.98
C MET A 23 -26.21 -7.51 -27.96
N PRO A 24 -26.12 -8.82 -27.71
CA PRO A 24 -25.02 -9.40 -26.98
C PRO A 24 -23.83 -9.46 -27.95
N MET A 25 -22.97 -8.47 -27.91
CA MET A 25 -21.73 -8.48 -28.65
C MET A 25 -20.69 -9.17 -27.79
N ILE A 26 -20.51 -10.47 -28.03
CA ILE A 26 -19.37 -11.24 -27.55
C ILE A 26 -18.15 -10.64 -28.21
N TRP A 27 -17.47 -9.72 -27.52
CA TRP A 27 -16.12 -9.34 -27.85
C TRP A 27 -15.18 -10.43 -27.36
N LEU A 28 -14.88 -11.38 -28.25
CA LEU A 28 -13.64 -12.16 -28.13
C LEU A 28 -12.49 -11.16 -28.32
N LEU A 29 -11.99 -10.60 -27.23
CA LEU A 29 -10.67 -10.01 -27.19
C LEU A 29 -9.68 -11.14 -27.40
N VAL A 30 -9.30 -11.35 -28.65
CA VAL A 30 -8.11 -12.14 -29.02
C VAL A 30 -6.91 -11.34 -28.49
N PHE A 31 -6.47 -11.65 -27.29
CA PHE A 31 -5.16 -11.24 -26.83
C PHE A 31 -4.14 -11.91 -27.76
N ALA A 32 -3.51 -11.13 -28.63
CA ALA A 32 -2.32 -11.59 -29.29
C ALA A 32 -1.32 -12.02 -28.21
N PRO A 33 -0.73 -13.21 -28.28
CA PRO A 33 0.31 -13.57 -27.34
C PRO A 33 1.41 -12.53 -27.44
N SER A 34 1.68 -11.83 -26.34
CA SER A 34 2.86 -10.98 -26.24
C SER A 34 4.07 -11.85 -26.60
N ALA A 35 4.84 -11.43 -27.59
CA ALA A 35 6.07 -12.11 -27.95
C ALA A 35 6.92 -12.27 -26.66
N PRO A 36 7.56 -13.43 -26.46
CA PRO A 36 8.42 -13.63 -25.31
C PRO A 36 9.46 -12.51 -25.32
N ALA A 37 9.53 -11.78 -24.18
CA ALA A 37 10.55 -10.75 -24.00
C ALA A 37 11.90 -11.40 -24.30
N SER A 38 12.62 -10.89 -25.29
CA SER A 38 13.97 -11.32 -25.59
C SER A 38 14.79 -11.13 -24.32
N THR A 39 15.27 -12.22 -23.72
CA THR A 39 16.26 -12.20 -22.67
C THR A 39 17.48 -11.47 -23.20
N GLY A 40 17.65 -10.20 -22.81
CA GLY A 40 18.89 -9.49 -23.01
C GLY A 40 20.02 -10.20 -22.26
N PRO A 41 21.28 -9.97 -22.60
CA PRO A 41 22.43 -10.69 -22.06
C PRO A 41 22.64 -10.61 -20.54
N ASP A 42 21.83 -9.83 -19.82
CA ASP A 42 21.81 -9.68 -18.35
C ASP A 42 20.45 -10.09 -17.77
N GLY A 43 19.85 -11.16 -18.24
CA GLY A 43 18.64 -11.74 -17.63
C GLY A 43 18.85 -11.95 -16.13
N GLY A 44 18.32 -11.01 -15.33
CA GLY A 44 18.69 -10.80 -13.93
C GLY A 44 18.46 -12.03 -13.07
N ARG A 45 19.55 -12.65 -12.64
CA ARG A 45 19.50 -13.65 -11.58
C ARG A 45 19.10 -12.97 -10.28
N LEU A 46 17.97 -13.36 -9.73
CA LEU A 46 17.55 -12.90 -8.40
C LEU A 46 18.44 -13.54 -7.33
N ASP A 47 19.46 -12.81 -6.90
CA ASP A 47 20.40 -13.27 -5.87
C ASP A 47 19.81 -13.19 -4.47
N TYR A 48 18.84 -12.29 -4.25
CA TYR A 48 18.11 -12.12 -3.00
C TYR A 48 16.64 -12.49 -3.19
N LYS A 49 16.18 -13.45 -2.40
CA LYS A 49 14.78 -13.87 -2.29
C LYS A 49 14.43 -13.84 -0.83
N VAL A 50 13.98 -12.66 -0.38
CA VAL A 50 13.82 -12.35 1.05
C VAL A 50 12.40 -12.63 1.48
N GLY A 51 12.23 -13.56 2.40
CA GLY A 51 10.97 -13.82 3.08
C GLY A 51 11.03 -13.43 4.53
N PHE A 52 9.88 -13.25 5.16
CA PHE A 52 9.78 -13.25 6.59
C PHE A 52 8.51 -13.94 7.06
N LEU A 53 8.53 -14.43 8.31
CA LEU A 53 7.39 -15.13 8.90
C LEU A 53 6.40 -14.09 9.47
N GLY A 54 5.19 -14.16 9.02
CA GLY A 54 4.07 -13.36 9.51
C GLY A 54 2.78 -13.91 8.97
N ASN A 55 1.72 -13.82 9.75
CA ASN A 55 0.38 -14.16 9.28
C ASN A 55 -0.46 -12.89 9.31
N PRO A 56 -0.64 -12.22 8.18
CA PRO A 56 -1.38 -10.96 8.11
C PRO A 56 -2.90 -11.15 8.29
N SER A 57 -3.34 -12.11 9.08
CA SER A 57 -4.76 -12.45 9.26
C SER A 57 -5.48 -11.63 10.31
N SER A 58 -4.81 -10.73 11.01
CA SER A 58 -5.47 -9.88 11.98
C SER A 58 -6.11 -8.66 11.35
N ALA A 59 -7.27 -8.32 11.83
CA ALA A 59 -8.22 -7.44 11.18
C ALA A 59 -7.95 -5.94 11.37
N THR A 60 -6.85 -5.53 11.99
CA THR A 60 -6.64 -4.12 12.30
C THR A 60 -5.31 -3.60 11.80
N GLU A 61 -5.32 -2.36 11.37
CA GLU A 61 -4.20 -1.57 10.86
C GLU A 61 -2.98 -1.55 11.80
N PHE A 62 -3.22 -1.79 13.09
CA PHE A 62 -2.22 -1.72 14.14
C PHE A 62 -1.88 -3.09 14.73
N GLU A 63 -2.69 -4.09 14.47
CA GLU A 63 -2.45 -5.47 14.86
C GLU A 63 -1.83 -6.22 13.69
N MET A 64 -0.56 -6.04 13.55
CA MET A 64 0.20 -6.81 12.59
C MET A 64 0.21 -8.27 12.99
N SER A 65 -0.40 -9.07 12.16
CA SER A 65 -0.23 -10.50 12.01
C SER A 65 -0.25 -11.35 13.30
N VAL A 66 -1.12 -12.33 13.32
CA VAL A 66 -0.96 -13.47 14.22
C VAL A 66 0.45 -14.04 14.01
N PRO A 67 1.30 -14.10 15.06
CA PRO A 67 2.66 -14.58 14.89
C PRO A 67 2.68 -15.98 14.28
N VAL A 68 3.46 -16.15 13.24
CA VAL A 68 3.79 -17.50 12.74
C VAL A 68 4.96 -18.01 13.56
N PRO A 69 4.85 -19.21 14.16
CA PRO A 69 5.91 -19.74 15.01
C PRO A 69 7.23 -19.88 14.24
N TRP A 70 8.30 -19.39 14.84
CA TRP A 70 9.66 -19.59 14.34
C TRP A 70 10.12 -21.00 14.72
N THR A 71 10.08 -21.91 13.75
CA THR A 71 10.46 -23.31 13.91
C THR A 71 11.31 -23.79 12.74
N ARG A 72 12.03 -24.91 12.92
CA ARG A 72 12.74 -25.58 11.82
C ARG A 72 11.80 -25.91 10.66
N GLU A 73 10.54 -26.22 10.95
CA GLU A 73 9.55 -26.58 9.94
C GLU A 73 9.20 -25.35 9.08
N THR A 74 8.80 -24.22 9.70
CA THR A 74 8.41 -23.00 8.97
C THR A 74 9.56 -22.43 8.16
N ILE A 75 10.78 -22.36 8.73
CA ILE A 75 11.97 -21.91 8.01
C ILE A 75 12.33 -22.91 6.89
N GLY A 76 12.22 -24.20 7.13
CA GLY A 76 12.44 -25.24 6.13
C GLY A 76 11.46 -25.16 4.96
N GLN A 77 10.22 -24.76 5.20
CA GLN A 77 9.23 -24.56 4.16
C GLN A 77 9.52 -23.32 3.31
N LEU A 78 9.92 -22.18 3.91
CA LEU A 78 10.38 -21.02 3.14
C LEU A 78 11.58 -21.36 2.25
N LYS A 79 12.54 -22.13 2.78
CA LYS A 79 13.67 -22.62 1.98
C LYS A 79 13.22 -23.51 0.82
N LYS A 80 12.27 -24.41 1.00
CA LYS A 80 11.71 -25.27 -0.07
C LYS A 80 11.00 -24.45 -1.15
N LEU A 81 10.39 -23.33 -0.79
CA LEU A 81 9.80 -22.38 -1.73
C LEU A 81 10.86 -21.61 -2.52
N GLY A 82 12.11 -21.63 -2.10
CA GLY A 82 13.22 -20.99 -2.82
C GLY A 82 13.68 -19.68 -2.21
N PHE A 83 13.16 -19.26 -1.07
CA PHE A 83 13.74 -18.16 -0.31
C PHE A 83 15.15 -18.51 0.16
N ASN A 84 16.06 -17.55 0.12
CA ASN A 84 17.46 -17.72 0.49
C ASN A 84 17.92 -16.74 1.57
N THR A 85 17.10 -15.76 1.89
CA THR A 85 17.32 -14.76 2.92
C THR A 85 16.05 -14.61 3.75
N ILE A 86 16.18 -14.46 5.06
CA ILE A 86 15.03 -14.28 5.95
C ILE A 86 15.20 -12.98 6.73
N GLN A 87 14.18 -12.14 6.67
CA GLN A 87 14.05 -11.00 7.55
C GLN A 87 13.68 -11.48 8.95
N LEU A 88 14.47 -11.10 9.95
CA LEU A 88 14.39 -11.64 11.31
C LEU A 88 13.31 -10.99 12.15
N ASP A 89 12.93 -9.79 11.80
CA ASP A 89 11.99 -8.96 12.55
C ASP A 89 11.28 -7.98 11.62
N VAL A 90 10.29 -7.29 12.17
CA VAL A 90 9.63 -6.19 11.48
C VAL A 90 9.62 -4.99 12.42
N ALA A 91 10.23 -3.88 12.02
CA ALA A 91 10.43 -2.73 12.88
C ALA A 91 9.24 -1.74 12.88
N TRP A 92 8.02 -2.21 12.61
CA TRP A 92 6.83 -1.37 12.54
C TRP A 92 5.59 -2.09 13.13
N GLY A 93 4.56 -1.32 13.47
CA GLY A 93 3.31 -1.82 14.04
C GLY A 93 3.39 -2.16 15.53
N THR A 94 2.25 -2.60 16.08
CA THR A 94 2.15 -3.13 17.44
C THR A 94 2.60 -4.58 17.47
N ARG A 95 3.50 -4.91 18.40
CA ARG A 95 4.13 -6.22 18.46
C ARG A 95 4.04 -6.86 19.83
N PRO A 96 4.12 -8.20 19.91
CA PRO A 96 4.32 -8.88 21.17
C PRO A 96 5.57 -8.37 21.90
N GLU A 97 5.57 -8.49 23.22
CA GLU A 97 6.64 -8.00 24.09
C GLU A 97 8.01 -8.63 23.80
N ASP A 98 8.02 -9.83 23.29
CA ASP A 98 9.21 -10.61 22.94
C ASP A 98 9.68 -10.41 21.48
N GLU A 99 8.89 -9.69 20.66
CA GLU A 99 9.25 -9.43 19.26
C GLU A 99 10.32 -8.33 19.16
N PRO A 100 11.46 -8.54 18.48
CA PRO A 100 12.40 -7.48 18.16
C PRO A 100 11.74 -6.39 17.32
N LEU A 101 11.86 -5.13 17.74
CA LEU A 101 11.27 -3.99 17.03
C LEU A 101 12.32 -3.12 16.34
N ASN A 102 13.34 -2.75 17.09
CA ASN A 102 14.35 -1.83 16.64
C ASN A 102 15.72 -2.21 17.25
N ILE A 103 16.80 -1.68 16.72
CA ILE A 103 18.16 -1.99 17.22
C ILE A 103 18.29 -1.68 18.72
N GLU A 104 17.71 -0.59 19.19
CA GLU A 104 17.79 -0.16 20.60
C GLU A 104 16.90 -0.99 21.55
N ASP A 105 16.02 -1.81 21.01
CA ASP A 105 15.22 -2.76 21.79
C ASP A 105 16.00 -4.03 22.17
N VAL A 106 17.06 -4.34 21.41
CA VAL A 106 17.91 -5.53 21.62
C VAL A 106 19.34 -5.19 22.01
N VAL A 107 19.77 -3.93 21.81
CA VAL A 107 21.12 -3.44 22.16
C VAL A 107 21.05 -2.34 23.20
N GLN A 108 22.03 -2.33 24.10
CA GLN A 108 22.20 -1.26 25.07
C GLN A 108 23.66 -0.78 25.07
N LEU A 109 23.85 0.52 24.95
CA LEU A 109 25.15 1.15 25.12
C LEU A 109 25.57 1.13 26.60
N SER A 110 26.88 1.27 26.89
CA SER A 110 27.34 1.49 28.27
C SER A 110 26.84 2.84 28.78
N ALA A 111 26.77 3.00 30.09
CA ALA A 111 26.33 4.25 30.70
C ALA A 111 27.18 5.46 30.25
N GLU A 112 28.49 5.27 30.07
CA GLU A 112 29.40 6.32 29.59
C GLU A 112 29.11 6.65 28.10
N GLN A 113 28.89 5.63 27.27
CA GLN A 113 28.56 5.83 25.87
C GLN A 113 27.20 6.51 25.70
N ASP A 114 26.21 6.10 26.48
CA ASP A 114 24.87 6.69 26.41
C ASP A 114 24.88 8.15 26.92
N GLN A 115 25.67 8.47 27.92
CA GLN A 115 25.87 9.85 28.40
C GLN A 115 26.58 10.71 27.35
N GLN A 116 27.57 10.17 26.65
CA GLN A 116 28.33 10.89 25.63
C GLN A 116 27.55 11.12 24.34
N TYR A 117 26.74 10.14 23.95
CA TYR A 117 25.93 10.10 22.72
C TYR A 117 24.46 9.78 23.04
N PRO A 118 23.76 10.71 23.72
CA PRO A 118 22.43 10.43 24.26
C PRO A 118 21.38 10.24 23.17
N GLN A 119 20.43 9.38 23.49
CA GLN A 119 19.14 9.31 22.80
C GLN A 119 18.32 10.53 23.22
N VAL A 120 18.13 11.49 22.33
CA VAL A 120 17.41 12.74 22.62
C VAL A 120 15.91 12.51 22.69
N VAL A 121 15.36 11.70 21.76
CA VAL A 121 13.95 11.32 21.74
C VAL A 121 13.80 10.01 22.52
N PRO A 122 12.98 9.96 23.57
CA PRO A 122 12.76 8.75 24.33
C PRO A 122 12.19 7.64 23.45
N LEU A 123 12.60 6.41 23.68
CA LEU A 123 12.01 5.26 23.00
C LEU A 123 10.53 5.13 23.37
N ARG A 124 9.69 4.77 22.41
CA ARG A 124 8.25 4.55 22.60
C ARG A 124 7.98 3.50 23.67
N CYS A 125 8.71 2.42 23.62
CA CYS A 125 8.70 1.37 24.61
C CYS A 125 10.12 1.23 25.13
N GLN A 126 10.38 1.67 26.36
CA GLN A 126 11.61 1.31 27.03
C GLN A 126 11.42 -0.06 27.68
N PRO A 127 11.88 -1.15 27.03
CA PRO A 127 11.71 -2.47 27.62
C PRO A 127 12.48 -2.54 28.94
N GLY A 128 11.85 -3.05 29.97
CA GLY A 128 12.56 -3.48 31.18
C GLY A 128 13.67 -4.50 30.82
N ALA A 129 14.60 -4.72 31.72
CA ALA A 129 15.71 -5.65 31.48
C ALA A 129 15.23 -7.07 31.07
N GLU A 130 14.14 -7.55 31.66
CA GLU A 130 13.55 -8.85 31.35
C GLU A 130 12.97 -8.89 29.92
N ALA A 131 12.18 -7.89 29.51
CA ALA A 131 11.61 -7.83 28.17
C ALA A 131 12.71 -7.73 27.11
N ARG A 132 13.77 -6.95 27.37
CA ARG A 132 14.92 -6.87 26.47
C ARG A 132 15.61 -8.24 26.33
N GLU A 133 15.82 -8.96 27.42
CA GLU A 133 16.46 -10.28 27.36
C GLU A 133 15.59 -11.31 26.62
N LYS A 134 14.28 -11.26 26.75
CA LYS A 134 13.35 -12.08 25.93
C LYS A 134 13.53 -11.79 24.44
N ARG A 135 13.54 -10.52 24.04
CA ARG A 135 13.75 -10.11 22.64
C ARG A 135 15.12 -10.56 22.11
N ARG A 136 16.16 -10.45 22.92
CA ARG A 136 17.50 -10.91 22.56
C ARG A 136 17.57 -12.43 22.40
N ALA A 137 16.93 -13.17 23.29
CA ALA A 137 16.85 -14.62 23.21
C ALA A 137 16.10 -15.07 21.96
N GLU A 138 14.98 -14.40 21.65
CA GLU A 138 14.19 -14.67 20.45
C GLU A 138 14.99 -14.35 19.17
N LEU A 139 15.67 -13.22 19.11
CA LEU A 139 16.52 -12.87 17.97
C LEU A 139 17.64 -13.91 17.76
N ARG A 140 18.32 -14.34 18.84
CA ARG A 140 19.34 -15.41 18.76
C ARG A 140 18.74 -16.73 18.24
N HIS A 141 17.53 -17.06 18.70
CA HIS A 141 16.81 -18.25 18.25
C HIS A 141 16.52 -18.21 16.75
N ARG A 142 16.01 -17.08 16.24
CA ARG A 142 15.73 -16.86 14.80
C ARG A 142 16.99 -16.96 13.95
N ILE A 143 18.07 -16.33 14.40
CA ILE A 143 19.37 -16.42 13.73
C ILE A 143 19.84 -17.87 13.65
N ALA A 144 19.78 -18.61 14.75
CA ALA A 144 20.20 -20.01 14.79
C ALA A 144 19.40 -20.88 13.82
N LEU A 145 18.07 -20.72 13.76
CA LEU A 145 17.21 -21.43 12.81
C LEU A 145 17.60 -21.15 11.35
N CYS A 146 17.88 -19.90 11.02
CA CYS A 146 18.28 -19.52 9.67
C CYS A 146 19.66 -20.11 9.31
N GLN A 147 20.62 -20.06 10.23
CA GLN A 147 21.97 -20.64 10.06
C GLN A 147 21.92 -22.14 9.88
N GLU A 148 21.14 -22.86 10.70
CA GLU A 148 20.91 -24.30 10.56
C GLU A 148 20.32 -24.66 9.20
N ALA A 149 19.44 -23.81 8.67
CA ALA A 149 18.87 -23.96 7.35
C ALA A 149 19.82 -23.51 6.21
N GLY A 150 20.96 -22.87 6.51
CA GLY A 150 21.87 -22.29 5.53
C GLY A 150 21.26 -21.11 4.76
N LEU A 151 20.45 -20.31 5.43
CA LEU A 151 19.82 -19.12 4.92
C LEU A 151 20.54 -17.87 5.44
N ARG A 152 20.59 -16.82 4.61
CA ARG A 152 21.05 -15.49 5.03
C ARG A 152 20.01 -14.85 5.94
N THR A 153 20.47 -13.87 6.71
CA THR A 153 19.66 -13.14 7.67
C THR A 153 19.69 -11.65 7.39
N LEU A 154 18.55 -11.00 7.62
CA LEU A 154 18.35 -9.56 7.43
C LEU A 154 17.66 -9.01 8.68
N PHE A 155 18.27 -8.03 9.36
CA PHE A 155 17.67 -7.36 10.51
C PHE A 155 17.15 -5.98 10.12
N HIS A 156 15.91 -5.68 10.49
CA HIS A 156 15.19 -4.48 10.09
C HIS A 156 15.03 -3.49 11.24
N PHE A 157 15.37 -2.21 11.02
CA PHE A 157 15.16 -1.16 12.02
C PHE A 157 15.05 0.24 11.41
N GLY A 158 14.40 1.15 12.14
CA GLY A 158 14.29 2.55 11.79
C GLY A 158 15.43 3.40 12.37
N ALA A 159 15.99 4.31 11.58
CA ALA A 159 17.03 5.23 12.01
C ALA A 159 17.02 6.56 11.21
N PRO A 160 17.19 7.73 11.86
CA PRO A 160 17.32 7.91 13.30
C PRO A 160 15.97 7.75 14.02
N TYR A 161 15.98 7.25 15.23
CA TYR A 161 14.77 7.08 16.02
C TYR A 161 14.17 8.44 16.39
N ASN A 162 12.93 8.69 16.00
CA ASN A 162 12.21 9.94 16.22
C ASN A 162 10.69 9.76 16.35
N ALA A 163 10.21 8.63 16.90
CA ALA A 163 8.80 8.26 16.93
C ALA A 163 7.85 9.35 17.43
N TYR A 164 8.29 10.16 18.38
CA TYR A 164 7.47 11.22 18.97
C TYR A 164 7.91 12.63 18.60
N ALA A 165 9.05 12.79 17.92
CA ALA A 165 9.57 14.09 17.54
C ALA A 165 8.92 14.63 16.25
N ARG A 166 7.61 14.50 16.14
CA ARG A 166 6.86 15.18 15.10
C ARG A 166 6.92 16.69 15.36
N TYR A 167 7.05 17.45 14.30
CA TYR A 167 7.09 18.92 14.23
C TYR A 167 6.61 19.64 15.51
N GLY A 168 7.55 20.15 16.33
CA GLY A 168 7.27 21.02 17.46
C GLY A 168 7.40 20.42 18.86
N ASP A 169 7.53 19.11 19.01
CA ASP A 169 7.50 18.44 20.33
C ASP A 169 8.88 18.31 21.01
N GLY A 170 9.85 19.08 20.60
CA GLY A 170 11.19 19.10 21.17
C GLY A 170 12.31 18.85 20.16
N PRO A 171 13.58 18.83 20.60
CA PRO A 171 14.70 18.59 19.70
C PRO A 171 14.70 17.14 19.20
N PRO A 172 14.72 16.90 17.86
CA PRO A 172 14.79 15.56 17.31
C PRO A 172 16.22 15.00 17.40
N ASN A 173 16.36 13.68 17.20
CA ASN A 173 17.65 13.08 16.84
C ASN A 173 17.99 13.52 15.40
N CYS A 174 18.64 14.65 15.29
CA CYS A 174 18.87 15.36 14.02
C CYS A 174 20.14 14.85 13.36
N LEU A 175 20.07 14.47 12.08
CA LEU A 175 21.23 13.98 11.30
C LEU A 175 22.36 15.01 11.18
N MET A 176 22.07 16.30 11.36
CA MET A 176 23.08 17.36 11.41
C MET A 176 23.83 17.40 12.75
N ASP A 177 23.42 16.60 13.75
CA ASP A 177 24.17 16.37 14.97
C ASP A 177 25.07 15.16 14.79
N GLN A 178 26.38 15.39 14.70
CA GLN A 178 27.37 14.32 14.53
C GLN A 178 27.32 13.23 15.61
N LYS A 179 26.79 13.58 16.79
CA LYS A 179 26.58 12.60 17.86
C LYS A 179 25.61 11.48 17.49
N ILE A 180 24.62 11.78 16.66
CA ILE A 180 23.63 10.77 16.22
C ILE A 180 24.31 9.71 15.34
N GLY A 181 25.07 10.11 14.34
CA GLY A 181 25.85 9.16 13.51
C GLY A 181 26.76 8.27 14.38
N ARG A 182 27.48 8.90 15.32
CA ARG A 182 28.39 8.16 16.23
C ARG A 182 27.65 7.21 17.16
N ARG A 183 26.47 7.59 17.66
CA ARG A 183 25.60 6.69 18.43
C ARG A 183 25.27 5.42 17.64
N TYR A 184 24.83 5.56 16.41
CA TYR A 184 24.48 4.41 15.57
C TYR A 184 25.68 3.53 15.22
N GLU A 185 26.86 4.10 15.01
CA GLU A 185 28.10 3.31 14.86
C GLU A 185 28.36 2.42 16.10
N LEU A 186 28.19 2.98 17.30
CA LEU A 186 28.35 2.23 18.56
C LEU A 186 27.27 1.15 18.74
N LEU A 187 26.02 1.48 18.40
CA LEU A 187 24.93 0.49 18.42
C LEU A 187 25.24 -0.69 17.48
N LEU A 188 25.74 -0.42 16.27
CA LEU A 188 26.13 -1.45 15.31
C LEU A 188 27.31 -2.29 15.82
N GLU A 189 28.31 -1.67 16.50
CA GLU A 189 29.41 -2.41 17.12
C GLU A 189 28.92 -3.42 18.17
N VAL A 190 28.02 -2.96 19.05
CA VAL A 190 27.45 -3.83 20.08
C VAL A 190 26.56 -4.90 19.43
N PHE A 191 25.74 -4.51 18.47
CA PHE A 191 24.83 -5.42 17.74
C PHE A 191 25.60 -6.55 17.03
N ALA A 192 26.64 -6.22 16.26
CA ALA A 192 27.45 -7.21 15.55
C ALA A 192 28.15 -8.19 16.52
N ARG A 193 28.60 -7.70 17.68
CA ARG A 193 29.22 -8.54 18.71
C ARG A 193 28.23 -9.49 19.37
N GLU A 194 27.00 -9.03 19.62
CA GLU A 194 25.97 -9.81 20.32
C GLU A 194 25.17 -10.73 19.41
N PHE A 195 25.08 -10.38 18.13
CA PHE A 195 24.35 -11.10 17.09
C PHE A 195 25.22 -11.39 15.86
N PRO A 196 26.32 -12.12 15.98
CA PRO A 196 27.31 -12.29 14.91
C PRO A 196 26.78 -13.07 13.69
N GLY A 197 25.57 -13.60 13.76
CA GLY A 197 24.93 -14.33 12.68
C GLY A 197 24.01 -13.49 11.81
N VAL A 198 23.97 -12.16 11.99
CA VAL A 198 23.24 -11.25 11.11
C VAL A 198 24.12 -10.88 9.92
N ASP A 199 23.63 -11.18 8.71
CA ASP A 199 24.37 -10.90 7.48
C ASP A 199 24.16 -9.46 7.01
N ASP A 200 22.93 -9.04 6.85
CA ASP A 200 22.53 -7.76 6.25
C ASP A 200 21.64 -6.95 7.20
N LEU A 201 21.63 -5.64 6.99
CA LEU A 201 20.72 -4.73 7.67
C LEU A 201 19.74 -4.12 6.67
N LEU A 202 18.49 -3.92 7.08
CA LEU A 202 17.49 -3.14 6.36
C LEU A 202 17.14 -1.93 7.22
N ILE A 203 17.27 -0.75 6.66
CA ILE A 203 17.09 0.50 7.41
C ILE A 203 16.07 1.37 6.71
N TYR A 204 14.96 1.65 7.40
CA TYR A 204 14.06 2.71 6.97
C TYR A 204 14.39 4.03 7.70
N THR A 205 14.14 5.14 7.03
CA THR A 205 14.55 6.46 7.54
C THR A 205 13.40 7.44 7.71
N TYR A 206 12.20 7.10 7.26
CA TYR A 206 11.04 7.98 7.33
C TYR A 206 9.75 7.17 7.38
N ASP A 207 9.23 6.94 8.52
CA ASP A 207 7.94 6.40 8.94
C ASP A 207 8.05 5.80 10.35
N GLN A 208 6.92 5.50 11.00
CA GLN A 208 6.82 4.81 12.29
C GLN A 208 7.74 5.42 13.35
N ASP A 209 8.84 4.75 13.66
CA ASP A 209 9.80 5.16 14.67
C ASP A 209 11.00 5.96 14.12
N ALA A 210 11.09 6.14 12.80
CA ALA A 210 12.13 6.92 12.17
C ALA A 210 11.55 8.12 11.41
N TRP A 211 11.89 9.34 11.83
CA TRP A 211 11.46 10.57 11.18
C TRP A 211 12.62 11.51 10.94
N LEU A 212 12.61 12.15 9.77
CA LEU A 212 13.63 13.11 9.38
C LEU A 212 13.10 14.54 9.53
N CYS A 213 13.98 15.45 9.91
CA CYS A 213 13.67 16.87 9.87
C CYS A 213 13.39 17.29 8.43
N SER A 214 12.35 18.12 8.23
CA SER A 214 12.14 18.78 6.94
C SER A 214 13.19 19.89 6.73
N GLU A 215 13.58 20.10 5.47
CA GLU A 215 14.36 21.27 5.04
C GLU A 215 13.65 22.60 5.38
N PHE A 216 12.32 22.59 5.35
CA PHE A 216 11.46 23.75 5.61
C PHE A 216 10.80 23.68 6.99
N GLY A 217 11.21 22.74 7.83
CA GLY A 217 10.67 22.54 9.17
C GLY A 217 11.33 23.42 10.23
N PRO A 218 10.90 23.31 11.48
CA PRO A 218 11.35 24.18 12.58
C PRO A 218 12.77 23.87 13.09
N CYS A 219 13.40 22.80 12.63
CA CYS A 219 14.74 22.44 13.09
C CYS A 219 15.79 23.44 12.57
N PRO A 220 16.45 24.24 13.44
CA PRO A 220 17.38 25.28 13.01
C PRO A 220 18.65 24.73 12.36
N ARG A 221 19.00 23.46 12.61
CA ARG A 221 20.17 22.80 12.00
C ARG A 221 19.91 22.34 10.57
N CYS A 222 18.64 22.05 10.24
CA CYS A 222 18.24 21.48 8.94
C CYS A 222 17.64 22.51 7.99
N LEU A 223 17.29 23.70 8.49
CA LEU A 223 16.64 24.74 7.70
C LEU A 223 17.48 25.14 6.48
N GLY A 224 16.89 25.00 5.30
CA GLY A 224 17.53 25.31 4.03
C GLY A 224 18.60 24.31 3.58
N ILE A 225 18.75 23.16 4.25
CA ILE A 225 19.71 22.13 3.85
C ILE A 225 18.92 20.98 3.20
N PRO A 226 19.15 20.67 1.92
CA PRO A 226 18.47 19.58 1.21
C PRO A 226 18.62 18.23 1.89
N LEU A 227 17.61 17.36 1.77
CA LEU A 227 17.60 16.07 2.44
C LEU A 227 18.83 15.22 2.11
N HIS A 228 19.22 15.16 0.84
CA HIS A 228 20.37 14.35 0.41
C HIS A 228 21.71 14.80 1.01
N GLU A 229 21.88 16.07 1.35
CA GLU A 229 23.10 16.57 2.02
C GLU A 229 23.17 16.13 3.49
N ARG A 230 22.02 15.80 4.09
CA ARG A 230 21.92 15.36 5.49
C ARG A 230 21.85 13.84 5.62
N LEU A 231 21.09 13.19 4.74
CA LEU A 231 20.81 11.76 4.83
C LEU A 231 21.96 10.91 4.26
N VAL A 232 22.52 11.31 3.11
CA VAL A 232 23.59 10.51 2.46
C VAL A 232 24.81 10.30 3.36
N PRO A 233 25.36 11.32 4.05
CA PRO A 233 26.47 11.09 4.98
C PRO A 233 26.15 10.10 6.10
N PHE A 234 24.89 10.09 6.57
CA PHE A 234 24.46 9.14 7.59
C PHE A 234 24.36 7.70 7.04
N LEU A 235 23.77 7.51 5.86
CA LEU A 235 23.72 6.22 5.19
C LEU A 235 25.11 5.67 4.86
N ASP A 236 26.00 6.52 4.36
CA ASP A 236 27.40 6.17 4.09
C ASP A 236 28.14 5.73 5.35
N CYS A 237 27.91 6.43 6.47
CA CYS A 237 28.48 6.09 7.77
C CYS A 237 28.01 4.69 8.22
N LEU A 238 26.70 4.41 8.16
CA LEU A 238 26.15 3.12 8.55
C LEU A 238 26.65 1.98 7.64
N ALA A 239 26.67 2.19 6.32
CA ALA A 239 27.16 1.20 5.37
C ALA A 239 28.66 0.89 5.57
N ALA A 240 29.48 1.91 5.72
CA ALA A 240 30.91 1.77 6.00
C ALA A 240 31.15 1.04 7.33
N LYS A 241 30.39 1.40 8.36
CA LYS A 241 30.49 0.76 9.68
C LYS A 241 30.09 -0.71 9.62
N TRP A 242 28.93 -1.02 9.04
CA TRP A 242 28.46 -2.41 8.92
C TRP A 242 29.43 -3.26 8.12
N ARG A 243 29.93 -2.74 6.99
CA ARG A 243 30.92 -3.44 6.18
C ARG A 243 32.22 -3.74 6.94
N SER A 244 32.63 -2.87 7.87
CA SER A 244 33.81 -3.12 8.70
C SER A 244 33.57 -4.25 9.73
N LEU A 245 32.34 -4.45 10.16
CA LEU A 245 31.93 -5.46 11.14
C LEU A 245 31.51 -6.78 10.45
N SER A 246 30.85 -6.68 9.31
CA SER A 246 30.38 -7.79 8.47
C SER A 246 30.83 -7.56 7.02
N PRO A 247 32.05 -8.00 6.62
CA PRO A 247 32.65 -7.65 5.33
C PRO A 247 31.86 -8.11 4.09
N LYS A 248 30.98 -9.10 4.23
CA LYS A 248 30.08 -9.59 3.18
C LYS A 248 28.67 -9.02 3.27
N GLY A 249 28.36 -8.33 4.36
CA GLY A 249 27.06 -7.77 4.64
C GLY A 249 26.82 -6.44 3.93
N ARG A 250 25.56 -6.09 3.77
CA ARG A 250 25.08 -4.84 3.20
C ARG A 250 24.14 -4.12 4.15
N VAL A 251 24.07 -2.83 3.98
CA VAL A 251 22.98 -1.99 4.47
C VAL A 251 22.06 -1.73 3.29
N TRP A 252 20.84 -2.22 3.39
CA TRP A 252 19.76 -1.95 2.46
C TRP A 252 18.97 -0.76 2.99
N TRP A 253 18.82 0.28 2.19
CA TRP A 253 18.04 1.44 2.56
C TRP A 253 16.63 1.34 1.98
N GLU A 254 15.66 1.41 2.86
CA GLU A 254 14.24 1.40 2.57
C GLU A 254 13.69 2.83 2.73
N PRO A 255 13.48 3.56 1.62
CA PRO A 255 13.11 4.97 1.66
C PRO A 255 11.60 5.17 1.77
N TRP A 256 10.97 4.57 2.75
CA TRP A 256 9.53 4.72 2.97
C TRP A 256 9.11 6.18 3.00
N GLU A 257 7.92 6.46 2.47
CA GLU A 257 7.24 7.77 2.44
C GLU A 257 8.08 8.95 1.92
N LEU A 258 9.31 8.76 1.54
CA LEU A 258 10.09 9.78 0.85
C LEU A 258 9.60 9.91 -0.60
N SER A 259 9.58 11.16 -1.10
CA SER A 259 9.22 11.41 -2.49
C SER A 259 10.25 10.81 -3.45
N ALA A 260 9.80 10.45 -4.66
CA ALA A 260 10.70 9.94 -5.70
C ALA A 260 11.92 10.85 -5.93
N GLY A 261 11.73 12.18 -5.99
CA GLY A 261 12.82 13.13 -6.13
C GLY A 261 13.85 13.07 -5.00
N GLN A 262 13.40 12.92 -3.76
CA GLN A 262 14.26 12.78 -2.60
C GLN A 262 15.08 11.48 -2.67
N VAL A 263 14.44 10.36 -3.02
CA VAL A 263 15.13 9.07 -3.14
C VAL A 263 16.15 9.10 -4.28
N LEU A 264 15.78 9.60 -5.45
CA LEU A 264 16.67 9.69 -6.60
C LEU A 264 17.88 10.59 -6.31
N ALA A 265 17.66 11.75 -5.65
CA ALA A 265 18.74 12.66 -5.25
C ALA A 265 19.72 12.02 -4.26
N CYS A 266 19.26 11.17 -3.36
CA CYS A 266 20.11 10.38 -2.46
C CYS A 266 20.85 9.27 -3.22
N ALA A 267 20.16 8.51 -4.07
CA ALA A 267 20.73 7.39 -4.83
C ALA A 267 21.88 7.84 -5.75
N GLU A 268 21.80 9.05 -6.31
CA GLU A 268 22.88 9.64 -7.12
C GLU A 268 24.17 9.95 -6.33
N ARG A 269 24.11 10.00 -5.00
CA ARG A 269 25.20 10.55 -4.16
C ARG A 269 25.77 9.55 -3.16
N VAL A 270 24.96 8.58 -2.72
CA VAL A 270 25.39 7.57 -1.75
C VAL A 270 26.53 6.71 -2.29
N LYS A 271 27.44 6.27 -1.43
CA LYS A 271 28.53 5.37 -1.80
C LYS A 271 28.01 3.96 -2.01
N PRO A 272 28.40 3.27 -3.11
CA PRO A 272 27.86 1.94 -3.41
C PRO A 272 28.44 0.81 -2.54
N GLU A 273 29.59 1.04 -1.89
CA GLU A 273 30.31 0.00 -1.18
C GLU A 273 29.59 -0.47 0.09
N GLY A 274 29.03 -1.66 0.05
CA GLY A 274 28.26 -2.25 1.16
C GLY A 274 26.86 -1.66 1.32
N PHE A 275 26.37 -0.94 0.32
CA PHE A 275 25.06 -0.32 0.27
C PHE A 275 24.15 -0.96 -0.78
N GLY A 276 22.86 -0.92 -0.58
CA GLY A 276 21.82 -1.32 -1.52
C GLY A 276 20.52 -0.55 -1.28
N LEU A 277 19.61 -0.59 -2.24
CA LEU A 277 18.27 -0.03 -2.12
C LEU A 277 17.24 -1.14 -1.98
N ALA A 278 16.28 -0.96 -1.07
CA ALA A 278 15.05 -1.74 -0.98
C ALA A 278 13.88 -0.82 -1.34
N VAL A 279 13.24 -1.03 -2.49
CA VAL A 279 12.23 -0.12 -3.01
C VAL A 279 10.86 -0.78 -3.08
N HIS A 280 9.85 -0.08 -2.61
CA HIS A 280 8.47 -0.54 -2.69
C HIS A 280 7.95 -0.54 -4.12
N CYS A 281 7.08 -1.49 -4.42
CA CYS A 281 6.53 -1.67 -5.76
C CYS A 281 5.00 -1.65 -5.78
N ASN A 282 4.33 -2.29 -4.84
CA ASN A 282 2.88 -2.43 -4.82
C ASN A 282 2.21 -1.97 -3.52
N ILE A 283 2.64 -0.83 -3.03
CA ILE A 283 1.98 -0.12 -1.93
C ILE A 283 1.36 1.19 -2.43
N ALA A 284 0.34 1.66 -1.73
CA ALA A 284 -0.47 2.80 -2.15
C ALA A 284 0.32 4.09 -2.34
N GLU A 285 1.28 4.34 -1.47
CA GLU A 285 2.12 5.55 -1.50
C GLU A 285 2.88 5.67 -2.82
N VAL A 286 3.36 4.56 -3.35
CA VAL A 286 4.05 4.51 -4.65
C VAL A 286 3.04 4.55 -5.79
N MET A 287 1.99 3.73 -5.71
CA MET A 287 0.97 3.62 -6.75
C MET A 287 0.21 4.92 -6.98
N GLY A 288 -0.07 5.67 -5.91
CA GLY A 288 -0.78 6.95 -6.00
C GLY A 288 0.06 8.11 -6.56
N THR A 289 1.38 8.01 -6.59
CA THR A 289 2.26 9.11 -7.00
C THR A 289 2.91 8.91 -8.36
N LEU A 290 3.26 7.68 -8.69
CA LEU A 290 3.89 7.32 -9.96
C LEU A 290 3.39 5.96 -10.42
N PRO A 291 3.27 5.71 -11.72
CA PRO A 291 3.14 4.37 -12.22
C PRO A 291 4.29 3.49 -11.69
N VAL A 292 3.94 2.37 -11.07
CA VAL A 292 4.90 1.48 -10.39
C VAL A 292 6.08 1.10 -11.28
N ASP A 293 5.82 0.78 -12.53
CA ASP A 293 6.86 0.44 -13.49
C ASP A 293 7.83 1.60 -13.77
N ARG A 294 7.35 2.84 -13.83
CA ARG A 294 8.19 4.02 -14.01
C ARG A 294 9.06 4.28 -12.78
N TRP A 295 8.48 4.21 -11.58
CA TRP A 295 9.20 4.38 -10.34
C TRP A 295 10.35 3.38 -10.22
N LEU A 296 10.04 2.09 -10.37
CA LEU A 296 11.02 1.02 -10.28
C LEU A 296 12.10 1.13 -11.36
N LYS A 297 11.71 1.35 -12.62
CA LYS A 297 12.66 1.49 -13.73
C LYS A 297 13.61 2.67 -13.57
N ASN A 298 13.09 3.84 -13.16
CA ASN A 298 13.90 5.04 -12.96
C ASN A 298 14.88 4.85 -11.79
N THR A 299 14.42 4.32 -10.67
CA THR A 299 15.25 4.09 -9.48
C THR A 299 16.33 3.06 -9.77
N ALA A 300 15.97 1.94 -10.37
CA ALA A 300 16.94 0.90 -10.76
C ALA A 300 17.96 1.41 -11.80
N ALA A 301 17.55 2.26 -12.74
CA ALA A 301 18.45 2.84 -13.73
C ALA A 301 19.53 3.71 -13.09
N ILE A 302 19.16 4.60 -12.16
CA ILE A 302 20.11 5.44 -11.41
C ILE A 302 21.00 4.57 -10.52
N ALA A 303 20.40 3.66 -9.75
CA ALA A 303 21.13 2.76 -8.88
C ALA A 303 22.20 1.94 -9.66
N ARG A 304 21.84 1.41 -10.83
CA ARG A 304 22.72 0.65 -11.69
C ARG A 304 23.91 1.47 -12.21
N GLN A 305 23.70 2.75 -12.56
CA GLN A 305 24.78 3.65 -12.97
C GLN A 305 25.81 3.90 -11.87
N ARG A 306 25.41 3.63 -10.63
CA ARG A 306 26.21 3.81 -9.42
C ARG A 306 26.68 2.49 -8.82
N ASP A 307 26.47 1.35 -9.48
CA ASP A 307 26.75 0.00 -8.96
C ASP A 307 26.04 -0.32 -7.64
N ILE A 308 24.86 0.30 -7.42
CA ILE A 308 24.01 0.05 -6.25
C ILE A 308 23.00 -1.03 -6.62
N PRO A 309 23.00 -2.20 -5.96
CA PRO A 309 21.99 -3.23 -6.19
C PRO A 309 20.64 -2.80 -5.62
N VAL A 310 19.56 -3.25 -6.27
CA VAL A 310 18.17 -2.97 -5.88
C VAL A 310 17.46 -4.26 -5.52
N ILE A 311 16.86 -4.32 -4.33
CA ILE A 311 15.84 -5.29 -3.95
C ILE A 311 14.49 -4.61 -4.06
N VAL A 312 13.50 -5.32 -4.60
CA VAL A 312 12.13 -4.81 -4.72
C VAL A 312 11.28 -5.42 -3.63
N GLU A 313 10.70 -4.57 -2.83
CA GLU A 313 9.66 -4.97 -1.88
C GLU A 313 8.35 -5.14 -2.62
N TYR A 314 7.84 -6.33 -2.53
CA TYR A 314 6.62 -6.74 -3.21
C TYR A 314 5.79 -7.62 -2.29
N TRP A 315 4.54 -7.25 -2.09
CA TRP A 315 3.64 -8.11 -1.35
C TRP A 315 3.22 -9.30 -2.21
N LEU A 316 3.78 -10.46 -1.93
CA LEU A 316 3.53 -11.70 -2.66
C LEU A 316 2.10 -12.23 -2.46
N GLY A 317 1.50 -11.90 -1.33
CA GLY A 317 0.13 -12.29 -1.00
C GLY A 317 -0.95 -11.36 -1.54
N GLY A 318 -0.60 -10.19 -2.08
CA GLY A 318 -1.57 -9.20 -2.52
C GLY A 318 -1.05 -8.20 -3.55
N PRO A 319 -1.94 -7.57 -4.33
CA PRO A 319 -1.55 -6.55 -5.30
C PRO A 319 -1.26 -5.19 -4.67
N ALA A 320 -1.73 -4.94 -3.45
CA ALA A 320 -1.51 -3.71 -2.70
C ALA A 320 -1.78 -3.88 -1.21
N GLU A 321 -1.18 -3.04 -0.39
CA GLU A 321 -1.33 -3.02 1.07
C GLU A 321 -2.79 -2.88 1.53
N GLU A 322 -3.61 -2.22 0.75
CA GLU A 322 -5.03 -1.95 1.05
C GLU A 322 -5.94 -3.16 0.99
N LEU A 323 -5.41 -4.32 0.64
CA LEU A 323 -6.09 -5.59 0.86
C LEU A 323 -6.32 -5.91 2.33
N GLU A 324 -5.72 -5.18 3.25
CA GLU A 324 -5.86 -5.41 4.68
C GLU A 324 -7.25 -5.84 5.10
N THR A 325 -7.26 -6.91 5.92
CA THR A 325 -8.32 -7.77 6.36
C THR A 325 -8.69 -8.93 5.42
N PHE A 326 -8.28 -8.93 4.13
CA PHE A 326 -8.55 -10.01 3.18
C PHE A 326 -7.26 -10.66 2.70
N TYR A 327 -6.62 -11.39 3.58
CA TYR A 327 -5.26 -11.87 3.37
C TYR A 327 -5.15 -13.25 2.72
N HIS A 328 -6.27 -13.97 2.61
CA HIS A 328 -6.31 -15.29 2.00
C HIS A 328 -6.94 -15.26 0.60
N LEU A 329 -6.51 -14.29 -0.21
CA LEU A 329 -6.98 -14.15 -1.59
C LEU A 329 -6.06 -14.94 -2.54
N ALA A 330 -6.67 -15.70 -3.42
CA ALA A 330 -5.95 -16.52 -4.39
C ALA A 330 -5.96 -15.87 -5.78
N HIS A 331 -4.90 -15.14 -6.12
CA HIS A 331 -4.72 -14.45 -7.41
C HIS A 331 -3.33 -14.70 -8.02
N PRO A 332 -2.91 -15.96 -8.21
CA PRO A 332 -1.52 -16.30 -8.54
C PRO A 332 -1.03 -15.69 -9.85
N LEU A 333 -1.91 -15.36 -10.80
CA LEU A 333 -1.49 -14.74 -12.05
C LEU A 333 -1.08 -13.28 -11.88
N VAL A 334 -1.75 -12.53 -11.01
CA VAL A 334 -1.33 -11.14 -10.70
C VAL A 334 0.06 -11.13 -10.08
N THR A 335 0.28 -12.02 -9.11
CA THR A 335 1.59 -12.16 -8.46
C THR A 335 2.67 -12.61 -9.46
N LEU A 336 2.36 -13.55 -10.35
CA LEU A 336 3.31 -13.99 -11.40
C LEU A 336 3.73 -12.83 -12.30
N ARG A 337 2.77 -12.09 -12.85
CA ARG A 337 3.04 -10.95 -13.74
C ARG A 337 3.81 -9.83 -13.05
N GLY A 338 3.52 -9.59 -11.77
CA GLY A 338 4.30 -8.67 -10.96
C GLY A 338 5.76 -9.12 -10.82
N LEU A 339 6.01 -10.38 -10.50
CA LEU A 339 7.35 -10.95 -10.39
C LEU A 339 8.11 -10.93 -11.74
N GLU A 340 7.44 -11.25 -12.84
CA GLU A 340 8.02 -11.17 -14.19
C GLU A 340 8.43 -9.73 -14.53
N THR A 341 7.55 -8.76 -14.23
CA THR A 341 7.82 -7.33 -14.45
C THR A 341 9.02 -6.85 -13.63
N ILE A 342 9.10 -7.23 -12.36
CA ILE A 342 10.20 -6.87 -11.47
C ILE A 342 11.52 -7.51 -11.95
N ALA A 343 11.52 -8.81 -12.23
CA ALA A 343 12.71 -9.54 -12.66
C ALA A 343 13.25 -9.07 -14.02
N ALA A 344 12.41 -8.47 -14.85
CA ALA A 344 12.83 -7.90 -16.14
C ALA A 344 13.52 -6.54 -16.00
N VAL A 345 13.51 -5.89 -14.84
CA VAL A 345 14.13 -4.57 -14.64
C VAL A 345 15.64 -4.72 -14.42
N PRO A 346 16.49 -4.15 -15.31
CA PRO A 346 17.94 -4.22 -15.14
C PRO A 346 18.41 -3.51 -13.86
N GLY A 347 19.26 -4.18 -13.08
CA GLY A 347 19.78 -3.67 -11.81
C GLY A 347 19.01 -4.17 -10.59
N VAL A 348 17.85 -4.78 -10.78
CA VAL A 348 17.15 -5.51 -9.71
C VAL A 348 17.86 -6.84 -9.48
N VAL A 349 18.30 -7.05 -8.23
CA VAL A 349 19.02 -8.25 -7.80
C VAL A 349 18.19 -9.12 -6.85
N GLY A 350 17.01 -8.66 -6.45
CA GLY A 350 16.22 -9.43 -5.50
C GLY A 350 14.78 -8.94 -5.32
N ILE A 351 14.01 -9.79 -4.66
CA ILE A 351 12.63 -9.54 -4.26
C ILE A 351 12.51 -9.82 -2.77
N LYS A 352 11.85 -8.93 -2.06
CA LYS A 352 11.57 -9.03 -0.63
C LYS A 352 10.06 -9.06 -0.40
N GLU A 353 9.61 -10.02 0.41
CA GLU A 353 8.25 -9.98 0.94
C GLU A 353 8.06 -8.76 1.83
N TYR A 354 6.92 -8.12 1.68
CA TYR A 354 6.60 -6.91 2.43
C TYR A 354 5.81 -7.17 3.72
N PHE A 355 4.76 -8.01 3.65
CA PHE A 355 3.75 -8.10 4.71
C PHE A 355 3.90 -9.31 5.66
N GLY A 356 4.57 -10.34 5.21
CA GLY A 356 4.76 -11.59 5.93
C GLY A 356 4.08 -12.80 5.29
N LEU A 357 4.68 -13.96 5.51
CA LEU A 357 4.27 -15.22 4.92
C LEU A 357 3.98 -16.25 6.00
N ASN A 358 2.89 -16.98 5.82
CA ASN A 358 2.63 -18.20 6.57
C ASN A 358 2.81 -19.43 5.65
N PRO A 359 4.00 -20.06 5.65
CA PRO A 359 4.29 -21.16 4.74
C PRO A 359 3.59 -22.48 5.13
N THR A 360 2.86 -22.50 6.24
CA THR A 360 2.12 -23.68 6.70
C THR A 360 0.71 -23.78 6.15
N VAL A 361 0.22 -22.71 5.50
CA VAL A 361 -1.07 -22.70 4.80
C VAL A 361 -0.89 -22.95 3.31
N GLU A 362 -1.91 -23.51 2.68
CA GLU A 362 -1.94 -23.69 1.23
C GLU A 362 -2.34 -22.38 0.54
N ASP A 363 -1.33 -21.54 0.33
CA ASP A 363 -1.47 -20.26 -0.37
C ASP A 363 -1.04 -20.40 -1.84
N PRO A 364 -1.96 -20.25 -2.81
CA PRO A 364 -1.64 -20.35 -4.23
C PRO A 364 -0.63 -19.30 -4.71
N ASN A 365 -0.65 -18.08 -4.15
CA ASN A 365 0.28 -17.02 -4.52
C ASN A 365 1.70 -17.37 -4.08
N LEU A 366 1.85 -17.84 -2.84
CA LEU A 366 3.14 -18.26 -2.30
C LEU A 366 3.70 -19.48 -3.01
N ARG A 367 2.85 -20.46 -3.33
CA ARG A 367 3.25 -21.63 -4.13
C ARG A 367 3.67 -21.24 -5.55
N MET A 368 2.96 -20.31 -6.17
CA MET A 368 3.33 -19.74 -7.46
C MET A 368 4.69 -19.03 -7.38
N THR A 369 4.90 -18.22 -6.35
CA THR A 369 6.21 -17.57 -6.10
C THR A 369 7.34 -18.60 -6.05
N GLY A 370 7.12 -19.72 -5.36
CA GLY A 370 8.08 -20.82 -5.32
C GLY A 370 8.34 -21.48 -6.69
N LEU A 371 7.33 -21.57 -7.55
CA LEU A 371 7.51 -22.02 -8.93
C LEU A 371 8.35 -21.04 -9.75
N PHE A 372 8.04 -19.77 -9.66
CA PHE A 372 8.78 -18.69 -10.31
C PHE A 372 10.25 -18.62 -9.85
N PHE A 373 10.53 -18.73 -8.57
CA PHE A 373 11.89 -18.71 -8.04
C PHE A 373 12.77 -19.87 -8.55
N ARG A 374 12.15 -21.01 -8.87
CA ARG A 374 12.84 -22.16 -9.49
C ARG A 374 12.99 -22.04 -11.00
N ASN A 375 12.02 -21.43 -11.66
CA ASN A 375 12.00 -21.23 -13.10
C ASN A 375 11.32 -19.88 -13.44
N PRO A 376 12.07 -18.79 -13.55
CA PRO A 376 11.51 -17.48 -13.89
C PRO A 376 10.86 -17.38 -15.28
N ALA A 377 11.09 -18.38 -16.16
CA ALA A 377 10.48 -18.46 -17.49
C ALA A 377 9.24 -19.39 -17.52
N ILE A 378 8.70 -19.76 -16.36
CA ILE A 378 7.51 -20.63 -16.28
C ILE A 378 6.30 -19.93 -16.88
N SER A 379 5.54 -20.64 -17.75
CA SER A 379 4.34 -20.07 -18.34
C SER A 379 3.16 -20.02 -17.36
N GLU A 380 2.25 -19.05 -17.55
CA GLU A 380 0.99 -19.00 -16.78
C GLU A 380 0.24 -20.33 -16.79
N THR A 381 0.17 -20.98 -17.95
CA THR A 381 -0.48 -22.29 -18.11
C THR A 381 0.16 -23.36 -17.25
N ASP A 382 1.49 -23.41 -17.18
CA ASP A 382 2.21 -24.42 -16.40
C ASP A 382 2.12 -24.13 -14.90
N VAL A 383 2.13 -22.85 -14.52
CA VAL A 383 1.83 -22.42 -13.15
C VAL A 383 0.46 -22.92 -12.71
N LEU A 384 -0.59 -22.59 -13.47
CA LEU A 384 -1.96 -22.99 -13.13
C LEU A 384 -2.12 -24.51 -13.03
N LYS A 385 -1.54 -25.25 -13.97
CA LYS A 385 -1.54 -26.72 -13.92
C LYS A 385 -0.82 -27.27 -12.69
N ALA A 386 0.34 -26.69 -12.35
CA ALA A 386 1.11 -27.13 -11.18
C ALA A 386 0.37 -26.83 -9.87
N LEU A 387 -0.23 -25.65 -9.74
CA LEU A 387 -1.03 -25.27 -8.58
C LEU A 387 -2.29 -26.12 -8.45
N ALA A 388 -2.96 -26.44 -9.55
CA ALA A 388 -4.21 -27.20 -9.57
C ALA A 388 -4.03 -28.69 -9.32
N LYS A 389 -2.83 -29.23 -9.57
CA LYS A 389 -2.57 -30.68 -9.45
C LYS A 389 -3.04 -31.30 -8.12
N PRO A 390 -2.83 -30.71 -6.94
CA PRO A 390 -3.30 -31.26 -5.67
C PRO A 390 -4.83 -31.32 -5.53
N TYR A 391 -5.56 -30.56 -6.32
CA TYR A 391 -7.03 -30.50 -6.26
C TYR A 391 -7.74 -31.64 -7.01
N GLY A 392 -7.01 -32.52 -7.67
CA GLY A 392 -7.54 -33.72 -8.32
C GLY A 392 -8.69 -33.43 -9.28
N LYS A 393 -9.89 -33.93 -8.99
CA LYS A 393 -11.07 -33.73 -9.84
C LYS A 393 -11.51 -32.26 -9.95
N ALA A 394 -11.22 -31.45 -8.93
CA ALA A 394 -11.54 -30.02 -8.93
C ALA A 394 -10.51 -29.17 -9.71
N ALA A 395 -9.40 -29.74 -10.18
CA ALA A 395 -8.28 -29.02 -10.77
C ALA A 395 -8.68 -28.03 -11.88
N GLY A 396 -9.49 -28.47 -12.85
CA GLY A 396 -9.96 -27.62 -13.96
C GLY A 396 -10.77 -26.42 -13.46
N GLY A 397 -11.65 -26.65 -12.49
CA GLY A 397 -12.45 -25.58 -11.89
C GLY A 397 -11.63 -24.61 -11.03
N MET A 398 -10.57 -25.09 -10.38
CA MET A 398 -9.66 -24.24 -9.62
C MET A 398 -8.87 -23.31 -10.54
N ILE A 399 -8.44 -23.78 -11.70
CA ILE A 399 -7.79 -22.94 -12.71
C ILE A 399 -8.72 -21.77 -13.10
N GLU A 400 -9.95 -22.08 -13.44
CA GLU A 400 -10.96 -21.08 -13.80
C GLU A 400 -11.23 -20.10 -12.65
N PHE A 401 -11.36 -20.60 -11.42
CA PHE A 401 -11.50 -19.78 -10.22
C PHE A 401 -10.37 -18.77 -10.06
N TRP A 402 -9.10 -19.21 -10.15
CA TRP A 402 -7.94 -18.33 -10.03
C TRP A 402 -7.81 -17.33 -11.18
N GLN A 403 -8.21 -17.72 -12.40
CA GLN A 403 -8.24 -16.80 -13.53
C GLN A 403 -9.25 -15.67 -13.30
N LEU A 404 -10.46 -16.00 -12.85
CA LEU A 404 -11.50 -15.01 -12.55
C LEU A 404 -11.11 -14.11 -11.38
N THR A 405 -10.56 -14.67 -10.31
CA THR A 405 -10.07 -13.88 -9.17
C THR A 405 -8.99 -12.91 -9.61
N SER A 406 -7.99 -13.39 -10.37
CA SER A 406 -6.89 -12.56 -10.88
C SER A 406 -7.39 -11.45 -11.80
N GLN A 407 -8.36 -11.72 -12.69
CA GLN A 407 -8.95 -10.71 -13.56
C GLN A 407 -9.64 -9.59 -12.76
N GLY A 408 -10.36 -9.92 -11.70
CA GLY A 408 -10.95 -8.92 -10.81
C GLY A 408 -9.89 -8.06 -10.13
N MET A 409 -8.78 -8.68 -9.68
CA MET A 409 -7.66 -7.96 -9.07
C MET A 409 -7.00 -6.96 -10.04
N GLU A 410 -6.91 -7.27 -11.34
CA GLU A 410 -6.35 -6.38 -12.35
C GLU A 410 -7.27 -5.20 -12.69
N LEU A 411 -8.57 -5.39 -12.55
CA LEU A 411 -9.57 -4.34 -12.83
C LEU A 411 -9.72 -3.35 -11.68
N PHE A 412 -9.51 -3.80 -10.45
CA PHE A 412 -9.73 -2.98 -9.27
C PHE A 412 -8.73 -1.81 -9.21
N PRO A 413 -9.18 -0.59 -8.88
CA PRO A 413 -8.35 0.61 -8.94
C PRO A 413 -7.46 0.76 -7.70
N TRP A 414 -6.42 -0.05 -7.58
CA TRP A 414 -5.49 -0.08 -6.45
C TRP A 414 -4.79 1.26 -6.20
N GLU A 415 -4.59 2.06 -7.26
CA GLU A 415 -4.01 3.40 -7.17
C GLU A 415 -4.85 4.40 -6.37
N THR A 416 -6.12 4.07 -6.13
CA THR A 416 -7.03 4.87 -5.30
C THR A 416 -7.34 4.18 -3.97
N SER A 417 -6.58 3.21 -3.60
CA SER A 417 -6.86 2.23 -2.57
C SER A 417 -6.97 2.81 -1.16
N TRP A 418 -6.32 3.92 -0.85
CA TRP A 418 -6.53 4.60 0.43
C TRP A 418 -7.97 5.03 0.66
N PHE A 419 -8.67 5.51 -0.36
CA PHE A 419 -10.10 5.75 -0.27
C PHE A 419 -10.89 4.47 -0.01
N ILE A 420 -10.44 3.38 -0.63
CA ILE A 420 -11.07 2.07 -0.48
C ILE A 420 -10.92 1.56 0.95
N ARG A 421 -9.75 1.71 1.53
CA ARG A 421 -9.45 1.35 2.90
C ARG A 421 -10.35 2.11 3.88
N GLU A 422 -10.49 3.41 3.74
CA GLU A 422 -11.37 4.24 4.56
C GLU A 422 -12.84 3.87 4.39
N VAL A 423 -13.30 3.68 3.17
CA VAL A 423 -14.69 3.25 2.89
C VAL A 423 -14.99 1.87 3.46
N GLY A 424 -14.03 0.95 3.40
CA GLY A 424 -14.21 -0.43 3.91
C GLY A 424 -14.24 -0.54 5.43
N ARG A 425 -13.76 0.46 6.15
CA ARG A 425 -13.59 0.40 7.61
C ARG A 425 -14.68 1.09 8.42
N SER A 426 -15.78 1.52 7.85
CA SER A 426 -16.85 2.25 8.55
C SER A 426 -16.38 3.48 9.38
N ARG A 427 -15.15 3.94 9.21
CA ARG A 427 -14.65 5.19 9.83
C ARG A 427 -15.19 6.45 9.18
N THR A 428 -16.04 6.30 8.20
CA THR A 428 -16.60 7.40 7.45
C THR A 428 -17.79 8.03 8.21
N ASP A 429 -17.51 8.67 9.34
CA ASP A 429 -18.44 9.65 9.93
C ASP A 429 -18.66 10.85 8.98
N HIS A 430 -17.85 10.95 7.96
CA HIS A 430 -17.93 11.94 6.89
C HIS A 430 -18.05 11.23 5.56
N SER A 431 -19.25 11.03 5.07
CA SER A 431 -19.44 10.52 3.72
C SER A 431 -18.80 11.49 2.72
N LEU A 432 -18.11 10.95 1.71
CA LEU A 432 -17.53 11.73 0.62
C LEU A 432 -18.61 12.58 -0.05
N SER A 433 -19.81 12.04 -0.22
CA SER A 433 -21.00 12.72 -0.73
C SER A 433 -21.44 13.90 0.12
N ALA A 434 -21.43 13.79 1.45
CA ALA A 434 -21.75 14.89 2.33
C ALA A 434 -20.70 16.02 2.26
N ALA A 435 -19.42 15.66 2.14
CA ALA A 435 -18.35 16.63 1.92
C ALA A 435 -18.52 17.36 0.58
N MET A 436 -18.88 16.63 -0.49
CA MET A 436 -19.14 17.20 -1.82
C MET A 436 -20.34 18.13 -1.82
N LEU A 437 -21.44 17.76 -1.16
CA LEU A 437 -22.62 18.63 -1.01
C LEU A 437 -22.28 19.94 -0.31
N ARG A 438 -21.43 19.87 0.70
CA ARG A 438 -21.01 21.07 1.47
C ARG A 438 -19.88 21.85 0.80
N GLY A 439 -19.38 21.40 -0.37
CA GLY A 439 -18.22 22.00 -1.02
C GLY A 439 -16.94 21.91 -0.21
N GLN A 440 -16.89 20.95 0.73
CA GLN A 440 -15.72 20.72 1.56
C GLN A 440 -14.65 19.96 0.81
N GLN A 441 -13.40 20.19 1.20
CA GLN A 441 -12.29 19.41 0.69
C GLN A 441 -12.44 17.95 1.15
N CYS A 442 -12.29 17.02 0.23
CA CYS A 442 -12.12 15.63 0.57
C CYS A 442 -10.71 15.45 1.12
N HIS A 443 -10.63 15.19 2.41
CA HIS A 443 -9.35 14.88 3.03
C HIS A 443 -9.00 13.42 2.74
N THR A 444 -7.96 13.24 1.96
CA THR A 444 -7.25 11.95 1.90
C THR A 444 -6.37 11.81 3.13
N PRO A 445 -5.94 10.61 3.52
CA PRO A 445 -4.93 10.41 4.53
C PRO A 445 -3.72 11.31 4.28
N SER A 446 -3.10 11.80 5.33
CA SER A 446 -2.12 12.91 5.28
C SER A 446 -0.96 12.72 4.31
N TRP A 447 -0.44 11.53 4.24
CA TRP A 447 0.66 11.17 3.35
C TRP A 447 0.24 11.18 1.87
N CYS A 448 -0.96 10.69 1.54
CA CYS A 448 -1.53 10.80 0.19
C CYS A 448 -1.82 12.24 -0.17
N SER A 449 -2.38 13.04 0.74
CA SER A 449 -2.72 14.44 0.46
C SER A 449 -1.48 15.28 0.19
N THR A 450 -0.39 15.06 0.91
CA THR A 450 0.85 15.80 0.71
C THR A 450 1.49 15.49 -0.64
N ARG A 451 1.44 14.24 -1.07
CA ARG A 451 2.00 13.81 -2.36
C ARG A 451 1.11 14.19 -3.54
N HIS A 452 -0.20 14.12 -3.39
CA HIS A 452 -1.15 14.54 -4.42
C HIS A 452 -1.26 16.06 -4.53
N ALA A 453 -1.08 16.80 -3.45
CA ALA A 453 -1.16 18.28 -3.46
C ALA A 453 -0.17 18.95 -4.42
N ILE A 454 0.94 18.27 -4.76
CA ILE A 454 1.90 18.77 -5.75
C ILE A 454 1.30 18.76 -7.17
N PHE A 455 0.34 17.89 -7.45
CA PHE A 455 -0.23 17.70 -8.79
C PHE A 455 -1.72 18.04 -8.89
N MET A 456 -2.40 18.20 -7.75
CA MET A 456 -3.79 18.66 -7.73
C MET A 456 -3.83 20.17 -7.57
N LYS A 457 -4.69 20.82 -8.35
CA LYS A 457 -5.00 22.24 -8.13
C LYS A 457 -5.52 22.40 -6.71
N THR A 458 -4.79 23.11 -5.89
CA THR A 458 -5.12 23.38 -4.48
C THR A 458 -6.39 24.20 -4.29
N ASP A 459 -6.82 24.92 -5.32
CA ASP A 459 -8.04 25.70 -5.37
C ASP A 459 -9.30 24.91 -5.74
N ASN A 460 -9.13 23.66 -6.19
CA ASN A 460 -10.21 22.76 -6.63
C ASN A 460 -10.03 21.38 -6.00
N SER A 461 -10.27 21.32 -4.73
CA SER A 461 -10.17 20.09 -3.94
C SER A 461 -11.33 19.11 -4.16
N GLN A 462 -12.18 19.35 -5.15
CA GLN A 462 -13.24 18.43 -5.51
C GLN A 462 -12.72 17.37 -6.47
N PRO A 463 -13.04 16.08 -6.25
CA PRO A 463 -12.70 15.03 -7.18
C PRO A 463 -13.28 15.33 -8.57
N ASP A 464 -12.51 15.02 -9.60
CA ASP A 464 -12.99 15.11 -10.98
C ASP A 464 -14.12 14.09 -11.20
N PRO A 465 -15.32 14.49 -11.66
CA PRO A 465 -16.43 13.57 -11.92
C PRO A 465 -16.07 12.42 -12.88
N TRP A 466 -15.21 12.66 -13.86
CA TRP A 466 -14.75 11.62 -14.78
C TRP A 466 -13.87 10.59 -14.09
N MET A 467 -13.00 11.02 -13.19
CA MET A 467 -12.18 10.11 -12.40
C MET A 467 -13.06 9.28 -11.45
N LEU A 468 -14.07 9.89 -10.82
CA LEU A 468 -15.00 9.16 -9.96
C LEU A 468 -15.80 8.11 -10.74
N GLU A 469 -16.22 8.45 -11.97
CA GLU A 469 -16.92 7.50 -12.85
C GLU A 469 -16.00 6.36 -13.28
N ASP A 470 -14.75 6.63 -13.69
CA ASP A 470 -13.77 5.61 -14.05
C ASP A 470 -13.57 4.61 -12.90
N VAL A 471 -13.27 5.12 -11.72
CA VAL A 471 -13.04 4.29 -10.53
C VAL A 471 -14.28 3.49 -10.14
N GLN A 472 -15.47 4.11 -10.22
CA GLN A 472 -16.76 3.43 -9.99
C GLN A 472 -16.93 2.24 -10.94
N LEU A 473 -16.72 2.46 -12.23
CA LEU A 473 -16.89 1.41 -13.26
C LEU A 473 -15.88 0.28 -13.07
N ARG A 474 -14.62 0.60 -12.78
CA ARG A 474 -13.58 -0.39 -12.51
C ARG A 474 -13.90 -1.25 -11.28
N CYS A 475 -14.39 -0.63 -10.20
CA CYS A 475 -14.87 -1.37 -9.02
C CYS A 475 -16.02 -2.31 -9.35
N GLN A 476 -16.98 -1.86 -10.17
CA GLN A 476 -18.11 -2.70 -10.60
C GLN A 476 -17.62 -3.88 -11.46
N LEU A 477 -16.78 -3.63 -12.44
CA LEU A 477 -16.20 -4.67 -13.29
C LEU A 477 -15.40 -5.71 -12.50
N ALA A 478 -14.65 -5.26 -11.49
CA ALA A 478 -13.94 -6.15 -10.56
C ALA A 478 -14.93 -7.02 -9.77
N ALA A 479 -15.97 -6.40 -9.20
CA ALA A 479 -17.00 -7.10 -8.45
C ALA A 479 -17.71 -8.17 -9.31
N ASP A 480 -18.03 -7.87 -10.58
CA ASP A 480 -18.64 -8.83 -11.51
C ASP A 480 -17.73 -10.05 -11.76
N ARG A 481 -16.42 -9.87 -11.88
CA ARG A 481 -15.46 -10.97 -12.01
C ARG A 481 -15.39 -11.82 -10.73
N TRP A 482 -15.41 -11.17 -9.59
CA TRP A 482 -15.40 -11.87 -8.30
C TRP A 482 -16.73 -12.58 -8.02
N ASP A 483 -17.87 -12.06 -8.47
CA ASP A 483 -19.15 -12.80 -8.43
C ASP A 483 -19.08 -14.10 -9.26
N ALA A 484 -18.52 -14.03 -10.45
CA ALA A 484 -18.30 -15.23 -11.26
C ALA A 484 -17.33 -16.22 -10.58
N ALA A 485 -16.25 -15.71 -9.95
CA ALA A 485 -15.32 -16.53 -9.19
C ALA A 485 -15.99 -17.20 -7.98
N LEU A 486 -16.78 -16.44 -7.21
CA LEU A 486 -17.53 -16.95 -6.05
C LEU A 486 -18.57 -18.02 -6.45
N ALA A 487 -19.29 -17.79 -7.54
CA ALA A 487 -20.22 -18.79 -8.10
C ALA A 487 -19.48 -20.08 -8.49
N ARG A 488 -18.32 -19.94 -9.15
CA ARG A 488 -17.46 -21.08 -9.50
C ARG A 488 -16.95 -21.79 -8.26
N GLY A 489 -16.42 -21.03 -7.28
CA GLY A 489 -15.94 -21.57 -6.01
C GLY A 489 -17.03 -22.32 -5.24
N GLY A 490 -18.25 -21.81 -5.22
CA GLY A 490 -19.41 -22.47 -4.63
C GLY A 490 -19.72 -23.85 -5.22
N GLN A 491 -19.52 -24.02 -6.54
CA GLN A 491 -19.66 -25.32 -7.22
C GLN A 491 -18.54 -26.30 -6.87
N LEU A 492 -17.37 -25.79 -6.50
CA LEU A 492 -16.18 -26.61 -6.25
C LEU A 492 -16.02 -27.06 -4.81
N LYS A 493 -16.67 -26.38 -3.85
CA LYS A 493 -16.44 -26.55 -2.40
C LYS A 493 -16.47 -28.00 -1.93
N ASP A 494 -17.38 -28.81 -2.46
CA ASP A 494 -17.56 -30.22 -2.06
C ASP A 494 -16.61 -31.17 -2.83
N SER A 495 -15.91 -30.67 -3.84
CA SER A 495 -14.96 -31.43 -4.66
C SER A 495 -13.49 -31.15 -4.29
N VAL A 496 -13.24 -30.12 -3.48
CA VAL A 496 -11.90 -29.81 -2.99
C VAL A 496 -11.46 -30.87 -1.96
N PRO A 497 -10.25 -31.42 -2.08
CA PRO A 497 -9.74 -32.41 -1.12
C PRO A 497 -9.71 -31.87 0.32
N ALA A 498 -10.02 -32.71 1.30
CA ALA A 498 -10.14 -32.32 2.69
C ALA A 498 -8.92 -31.54 3.26
N PRO A 499 -7.66 -31.86 2.93
CA PRO A 499 -6.51 -31.07 3.40
C PRO A 499 -6.48 -29.62 2.89
N LEU A 500 -7.13 -29.33 1.75
CA LEU A 500 -7.15 -28.02 1.10
C LEU A 500 -8.46 -27.24 1.36
N ALA A 501 -9.48 -27.91 1.89
CA ALA A 501 -10.82 -27.36 2.04
C ALA A 501 -10.86 -26.15 3.00
N GLY A 502 -10.06 -26.17 4.05
CA GLY A 502 -9.97 -25.10 5.04
C GLY A 502 -9.46 -23.80 4.42
N ASP A 503 -8.35 -23.88 3.68
CA ASP A 503 -7.74 -22.73 3.01
C ASP A 503 -8.62 -22.21 1.87
N PHE A 504 -9.20 -23.12 1.09
CA PHE A 504 -10.15 -22.74 0.05
C PHE A 504 -11.39 -22.02 0.62
N LYS A 505 -11.91 -22.46 1.76
CA LYS A 505 -13.01 -21.76 2.44
C LYS A 505 -12.61 -20.34 2.87
N ARG A 506 -11.40 -20.15 3.39
CA ARG A 506 -10.88 -18.82 3.71
C ARG A 506 -10.75 -17.95 2.46
N ASN A 507 -10.21 -18.50 1.36
CA ASN A 507 -10.16 -17.78 0.08
C ASN A 507 -11.54 -17.28 -0.36
N LEU A 508 -12.58 -18.12 -0.28
CA LEU A 508 -13.94 -17.72 -0.66
C LEU A 508 -14.52 -16.65 0.28
N SER A 509 -14.25 -16.76 1.58
CA SER A 509 -14.69 -15.78 2.58
C SER A 509 -14.07 -14.40 2.32
N ASP A 510 -12.77 -14.36 2.12
CA ASP A 510 -12.04 -13.11 1.90
C ASP A 510 -12.40 -12.49 0.54
N LEU A 511 -12.55 -13.32 -0.49
CA LEU A 511 -13.01 -12.85 -1.79
C LEU A 511 -14.42 -12.24 -1.73
N ALA A 512 -15.33 -12.86 -0.97
CA ALA A 512 -16.68 -12.31 -0.75
C ALA A 512 -16.62 -10.98 0.01
N GLY A 513 -15.73 -10.85 0.98
CA GLY A 513 -15.48 -9.60 1.70
C GLY A 513 -14.93 -8.50 0.79
N LEU A 514 -13.91 -8.81 -0.02
CA LEU A 514 -13.32 -7.86 -0.96
C LEU A 514 -14.32 -7.42 -2.04
N ARG A 515 -15.08 -8.37 -2.58
CA ARG A 515 -16.19 -8.08 -3.53
C ARG A 515 -17.18 -7.08 -2.93
N ARG A 516 -17.57 -7.29 -1.68
CA ARG A 516 -18.48 -6.39 -0.96
C ARG A 516 -17.87 -5.00 -0.79
N ARG A 517 -16.59 -4.93 -0.45
CA ARG A 517 -15.84 -3.66 -0.34
C ARG A 517 -15.80 -2.91 -1.67
N ALA A 518 -15.50 -3.58 -2.78
CA ALA A 518 -15.48 -2.98 -4.11
C ALA A 518 -16.85 -2.41 -4.50
N LEU A 519 -17.91 -3.16 -4.25
CA LEU A 519 -19.27 -2.70 -4.53
C LEU A 519 -19.66 -1.51 -3.65
N ALA A 520 -19.34 -1.54 -2.36
CA ALA A 520 -19.56 -0.42 -1.46
C ALA A 520 -18.84 0.84 -1.95
N TYR A 521 -17.61 0.69 -2.43
CA TYR A 521 -16.83 1.79 -2.96
C TYR A 521 -17.43 2.34 -4.26
N ALA A 522 -17.82 1.47 -5.20
CA ALA A 522 -18.50 1.88 -6.43
C ALA A 522 -19.78 2.68 -6.13
N LEU A 523 -20.57 2.22 -5.18
CA LEU A 523 -21.82 2.87 -4.78
C LEU A 523 -21.53 4.24 -4.10
N HIS A 524 -20.49 4.33 -3.30
CA HIS A 524 -20.06 5.59 -2.71
C HIS A 524 -19.61 6.63 -3.73
N LEU A 525 -18.89 6.22 -4.76
CA LEU A 525 -18.45 7.12 -5.83
C LEU A 525 -19.66 7.59 -6.64
N ARG A 526 -20.61 6.71 -6.91
CA ARG A 526 -21.88 7.08 -7.57
C ARG A 526 -22.66 8.11 -6.74
N GLU A 527 -22.79 7.88 -5.44
CA GLU A 527 -23.41 8.83 -4.50
C GLU A 527 -22.71 10.19 -4.54
N THR A 528 -21.38 10.20 -4.57
CA THR A 528 -20.57 11.43 -4.68
C THR A 528 -20.84 12.17 -5.97
N ASN A 529 -20.95 11.47 -7.10
CA ASN A 529 -21.31 12.06 -8.38
C ASN A 529 -22.72 12.65 -8.36
N LEU A 530 -23.69 11.96 -7.76
CA LEU A 530 -25.04 12.48 -7.59
C LEU A 530 -25.08 13.73 -6.71
N ALA A 531 -24.30 13.77 -5.65
CA ALA A 531 -24.13 14.95 -4.81
C ALA A 531 -23.55 16.16 -5.59
N THR A 532 -22.58 15.91 -6.46
CA THR A 532 -22.02 16.93 -7.34
C THR A 532 -23.06 17.49 -8.31
N VAL A 533 -23.89 16.62 -8.91
CA VAL A 533 -24.98 17.04 -9.80
C VAL A 533 -26.04 17.82 -9.03
N LEU A 534 -26.37 17.40 -7.82
CA LEU A 534 -27.32 18.10 -6.95
C LEU A 534 -26.86 19.54 -6.63
N ARG A 535 -25.57 19.70 -6.29
CA ARG A 535 -24.97 21.03 -6.07
C ARG A 535 -25.06 21.90 -7.32
N LYS A 536 -24.67 21.38 -8.48
CA LYS A 536 -24.77 22.10 -9.77
C LYS A 536 -26.21 22.46 -10.11
N ALA A 537 -27.17 21.60 -9.81
CA ALA A 537 -28.59 21.90 -10.00
C ALA A 537 -29.05 23.08 -9.12
N ALA A 538 -28.56 23.16 -7.88
CA ALA A 538 -28.84 24.30 -6.99
C ALA A 538 -28.29 25.61 -7.56
N GLU A 539 -27.03 25.61 -8.01
CA GLU A 539 -26.41 26.77 -8.65
C GLU A 539 -27.18 27.22 -9.92
N LEU A 540 -27.64 26.26 -10.72
CA LEU A 540 -28.44 26.52 -11.92
C LEU A 540 -29.83 27.04 -11.58
N LYS A 541 -30.47 26.61 -10.51
CA LYS A 541 -31.77 27.10 -10.06
C LYS A 541 -31.75 28.56 -9.71
N LEU A 542 -30.62 29.04 -9.17
CA LEU A 542 -30.43 30.49 -8.91
C LEU A 542 -30.14 31.30 -10.18
N ALA A 543 -29.61 30.68 -11.23
CA ALA A 543 -29.12 31.34 -12.44
C ALA A 543 -30.07 31.25 -13.65
N ARG A 544 -31.10 30.38 -13.68
CA ARG A 544 -31.94 30.06 -14.87
C ARG A 544 -33.42 29.79 -14.54
N PRO A 545 -34.32 29.83 -15.54
CA PRO A 545 -35.75 29.55 -15.36
C PRO A 545 -36.01 28.13 -14.86
N GLN A 546 -36.92 28.02 -13.90
CA GLN A 546 -37.14 26.88 -13.00
C GLN A 546 -37.48 25.51 -13.67
N LYS A 547 -38.15 25.49 -14.83
CA LYS A 547 -38.72 24.24 -15.35
C LYS A 547 -37.72 23.12 -15.68
N SER A 548 -36.56 23.49 -16.26
CA SER A 548 -35.53 22.48 -16.59
C SER A 548 -34.73 21.99 -15.38
N VAL A 549 -34.70 22.78 -14.31
CA VAL A 549 -34.05 22.41 -13.07
C VAL A 549 -34.95 21.49 -12.24
N ASP A 550 -36.26 21.74 -12.21
CA ASP A 550 -37.21 20.88 -11.53
C ASP A 550 -37.31 19.48 -12.17
N GLU A 551 -37.19 19.38 -13.49
CA GLU A 551 -37.09 18.09 -14.19
C GLU A 551 -35.79 17.35 -13.84
N LEU A 552 -34.66 18.07 -13.74
CA LEU A 552 -33.39 17.48 -13.31
C LEU A 552 -33.45 16.99 -11.86
N LEU A 553 -34.04 17.78 -10.96
CA LEU A 553 -34.22 17.40 -9.56
C LEU A 553 -35.13 16.18 -9.38
N ALA A 554 -36.21 16.09 -10.17
CA ALA A 554 -37.07 14.92 -10.17
C ALA A 554 -36.34 13.64 -10.65
N THR A 555 -35.49 13.78 -11.67
CA THR A 555 -34.65 12.69 -12.15
C THR A 555 -33.63 12.28 -11.10
N LEU A 556 -32.94 13.22 -10.47
CA LEU A 556 -31.99 12.97 -9.39
C LEU A 556 -32.62 12.27 -8.20
N LYS A 557 -33.84 12.66 -7.83
CA LYS A 557 -34.58 12.00 -6.75
C LYS A 557 -34.82 10.54 -7.08
N THR A 558 -35.29 10.24 -8.29
CA THR A 558 -35.53 8.86 -8.75
C THR A 558 -34.22 8.05 -8.77
N ASP A 559 -33.12 8.66 -9.26
CA ASP A 559 -31.80 8.02 -9.28
C ASP A 559 -31.28 7.72 -7.88
N LEU A 560 -31.52 8.60 -6.92
CA LEU A 560 -31.14 8.40 -5.51
C LEU A 560 -32.01 7.32 -4.84
N GLU A 561 -33.32 7.27 -5.11
CA GLU A 561 -34.20 6.22 -4.61
C GLU A 561 -33.79 4.84 -5.15
N ASN A 562 -33.46 4.75 -6.44
CA ASN A 562 -32.94 3.53 -7.06
C ASN A 562 -31.59 3.11 -6.45
N HIS A 563 -30.70 4.06 -6.29
CA HIS A 563 -29.40 3.83 -5.69
C HIS A 563 -29.50 3.37 -4.21
N GLN A 564 -30.42 3.96 -3.45
CA GLN A 564 -30.73 3.54 -2.08
C GLN A 564 -31.20 2.07 -2.03
N ALA A 565 -32.06 1.67 -2.95
CA ALA A 565 -32.49 0.29 -3.04
C ALA A 565 -31.34 -0.67 -3.40
N GLU A 566 -30.46 -0.28 -4.32
CA GLU A 566 -29.27 -1.04 -4.69
C GLU A 566 -28.31 -1.19 -3.50
N MET A 567 -28.08 -0.10 -2.75
CA MET A 567 -27.25 -0.12 -1.54
C MET A 567 -27.82 -1.05 -0.48
N ALA A 568 -29.10 -0.94 -0.19
CA ALA A 568 -29.77 -1.79 0.80
C ALA A 568 -29.68 -3.28 0.45
N ALA A 569 -29.78 -3.61 -0.83
CA ALA A 569 -29.65 -4.97 -1.33
C ALA A 569 -28.22 -5.50 -1.28
N ALA A 570 -27.23 -4.65 -1.62
CA ALA A 570 -25.84 -5.04 -1.73
C ALA A 570 -25.10 -5.04 -0.36
N LEU A 571 -25.50 -4.17 0.55
CA LEU A 571 -24.85 -3.92 1.83
C LEU A 571 -25.85 -3.93 2.99
N PRO A 572 -26.50 -5.06 3.27
CA PRO A 572 -27.49 -5.14 4.34
C PRO A 572 -26.84 -4.79 5.69
N GLY A 573 -27.35 -3.76 6.36
CA GLY A 573 -26.91 -3.29 7.67
C GLY A 573 -26.07 -2.01 7.69
N GLU A 574 -25.65 -1.48 6.55
CA GLU A 574 -24.92 -0.20 6.46
C GLU A 574 -25.84 1.04 6.34
N ASN A 575 -27.04 0.95 6.84
CA ASN A 575 -28.12 1.88 6.56
C ASN A 575 -28.19 3.07 7.50
N GLY A 576 -28.53 4.20 6.97
CA GLY A 576 -29.42 5.21 7.55
C GLY A 576 -28.87 6.62 7.64
N ARG A 577 -27.69 6.92 8.21
CA ARG A 577 -27.25 8.32 8.39
C ARG A 577 -26.89 9.03 7.09
N ARG A 578 -26.29 8.32 6.15
CA ARG A 578 -25.83 8.89 4.88
C ARG A 578 -26.97 9.33 3.98
N TRP A 579 -28.06 8.56 3.97
CA TRP A 579 -29.24 8.86 3.16
C TRP A 579 -30.06 9.99 3.72
N GLN A 580 -30.16 10.08 5.04
CA GLN A 580 -30.89 11.17 5.69
C GLN A 580 -30.32 12.53 5.30
N ASP A 581 -28.99 12.65 5.19
CA ASP A 581 -28.35 13.88 4.76
C ASP A 581 -28.70 14.22 3.30
N MET A 582 -28.75 13.22 2.41
CA MET A 582 -29.09 13.44 1.00
C MET A 582 -30.58 13.74 0.81
N GLU A 583 -31.48 13.04 1.50
CA GLU A 583 -32.90 13.30 1.49
C GLU A 583 -33.23 14.70 2.03
N GLN A 584 -32.58 15.11 3.11
CA GLN A 584 -32.71 16.45 3.66
C GLN A 584 -32.19 17.51 2.70
N ALA A 585 -31.04 17.25 2.05
CA ALA A 585 -30.48 18.15 1.07
C ALA A 585 -31.41 18.33 -0.14
N ILE A 586 -32.00 17.27 -0.65
CA ILE A 586 -32.97 17.32 -1.76
C ILE A 586 -34.24 18.08 -1.34
N ALA A 587 -34.78 17.76 -0.18
CA ALA A 587 -35.98 18.40 0.32
C ALA A 587 -35.75 19.92 0.53
N LEU A 588 -34.61 20.28 1.14
CA LEU A 588 -34.24 21.68 1.34
C LEU A 588 -34.04 22.42 0.02
N LEU A 589 -33.33 21.78 -0.94
CA LEU A 589 -33.14 22.38 -2.27
C LEU A 589 -34.45 22.59 -3.02
N GLN A 590 -35.43 21.70 -2.86
CA GLN A 590 -36.76 21.86 -3.46
C GLN A 590 -37.56 22.98 -2.83
N GLN A 591 -37.48 23.14 -1.50
CA GLN A 591 -38.25 24.10 -0.72
C GLN A 591 -37.60 25.49 -0.68
N ASN A 592 -36.30 25.56 -0.44
CA ASN A 592 -35.56 26.80 -0.26
C ASN A 592 -34.11 26.69 -0.77
N PRO A 593 -33.86 26.95 -2.06
CA PRO A 593 -32.53 26.86 -2.65
C PRO A 593 -31.48 27.76 -1.99
N ASP A 594 -31.89 28.94 -1.51
CA ASP A 594 -30.98 29.88 -0.88
C ASP A 594 -30.51 29.37 0.48
N GLU A 595 -31.39 28.75 1.25
CA GLU A 595 -31.07 28.11 2.51
C GLU A 595 -30.18 26.87 2.30
N PHE A 596 -30.48 26.05 1.28
CA PHE A 596 -29.61 24.95 0.87
C PHE A 596 -28.18 25.42 0.61
N LEU A 597 -28.00 26.46 -0.21
CA LEU A 597 -26.70 27.01 -0.51
C LEU A 597 -26.02 27.59 0.73
N GLN A 598 -26.77 28.21 1.63
CA GLN A 598 -26.23 28.73 2.88
C GLN A 598 -25.82 27.60 3.84
N GLU A 599 -26.56 26.54 3.93
CA GLU A 599 -26.29 25.42 4.84
C GLU A 599 -25.19 24.49 4.33
N PHE A 600 -25.25 24.12 3.06
CA PHE A 600 -24.31 23.16 2.46
C PHE A 600 -23.09 23.77 1.76
N LEU A 601 -23.12 25.08 1.46
CA LEU A 601 -22.00 25.78 0.83
C LEU A 601 -21.22 26.70 1.80
N LYS A 602 -21.67 26.83 3.05
CA LYS A 602 -20.88 27.55 4.05
C LYS A 602 -19.60 26.77 4.32
N GLU A 603 -18.46 27.37 3.98
CA GLU A 603 -17.19 26.96 4.52
C GLU A 603 -17.26 27.01 6.05
N ASP A 604 -16.95 25.89 6.71
CA ASP A 604 -16.78 25.88 8.16
C ASP A 604 -15.46 26.61 8.50
N PRO A 605 -15.50 27.85 9.01
CA PRO A 605 -14.30 28.63 9.28
C PRO A 605 -13.41 27.99 10.36
N ASN A 606 -13.91 26.99 11.11
CA ASN A 606 -13.17 26.32 12.17
C ASN A 606 -12.45 25.04 11.70
N LYS A 607 -12.68 24.55 10.49
CA LYS A 607 -12.02 23.34 9.98
C LYS A 607 -10.59 23.54 9.50
N ASN A 608 -10.21 24.75 9.14
CA ASN A 608 -8.83 25.06 8.73
C ASN A 608 -7.85 25.25 9.90
N SER A 609 -8.32 25.28 11.15
CA SER A 609 -7.46 25.56 12.31
C SER A 609 -7.10 24.35 13.17
N LYS A 610 -7.70 23.19 12.95
CA LYS A 610 -7.29 21.96 13.64
C LYS A 610 -6.59 21.06 12.64
N GLY A 611 -5.28 21.03 12.76
CA GLY A 611 -4.44 20.09 12.04
C GLY A 611 -5.05 18.69 12.11
N ILE A 612 -5.08 18.02 10.98
CA ILE A 612 -5.72 16.73 10.70
C ILE A 612 -5.13 15.58 11.52
N PHE A 613 -4.32 15.85 12.51
CA PHE A 613 -3.74 14.89 13.42
C PHE A 613 -4.09 15.18 14.88
N SER A 614 -5.29 14.81 15.28
CA SER A 614 -5.38 14.12 16.55
C SER A 614 -5.26 12.62 16.26
N VAL A 615 -4.07 12.15 16.10
CA VAL A 615 -3.78 10.75 16.44
C VAL A 615 -4.07 10.69 17.92
N THR A 616 -5.28 10.32 18.26
CA THR A 616 -5.56 9.81 19.58
C THR A 616 -4.61 8.64 19.75
N SER A 617 -3.64 8.91 20.59
CA SER A 617 -2.77 7.96 21.26
C SER A 617 -3.34 6.55 21.29
N CYS A 618 -2.55 5.60 20.85
CA CYS A 618 -2.64 4.23 21.32
C CYS A 618 -2.68 4.19 22.85
#